data_272ca1800ae3b72486ca3b18bfc14fb9
#
_entry.id   272ca1800ae3b72486ca3b18bfc14fb9
#
_cell.length_a   1.000
_cell.length_b   1.000
_cell.length_c   1.000
_cell.angle_alpha   90.00
_cell.angle_beta   90.00
_cell.angle_gamma   90.00
#
_symmetry.space_group_name_H-M   'P 1'
#
loop_
_entity.id
_entity.type
_entity.pdbx_description
1 polymer ?
#
loop_
_entity_poly.entity_id
_entity_poly.type
_entity_poly.pdbx_seq_one_letter_code
_entity_poly.pdbx_strand_id
1 'polypeptide(L)'
;MRFQESFSLRKLNSFGLNSKARWFCEANNLEELLEAVLFAKDRSLRIFVLGSGTNLILGNHIDGLVIKNSLRGRTFYENKVKASSGENWEELVRFCDLQAFPGLENLGLIPGTVGAAPIQNIGAYGVELGDRLKSVEALNLFTNETVTFANADCEFSYRSSRFKKEKEWFVTSVTISSGNELVFEYPDVRKYLEVNDLELSSRAI
;
A
#
# COMPACT_ATOMS: atom_id res chain seq x y z
N MET A 1 6.65 -19.55 -10.52
CA MET A 1 7.09 -18.12 -10.61
C MET A 1 8.30 -17.95 -11.53
N ARG A 2 8.54 -16.76 -12.13
CA ARG A 2 9.70 -16.46 -12.98
C ARG A 2 10.65 -15.49 -12.28
N PHE A 3 11.90 -15.92 -12.06
CA PHE A 3 12.98 -15.07 -11.57
C PHE A 3 13.81 -14.54 -12.73
N GLN A 4 14.15 -13.26 -12.71
CA GLN A 4 14.88 -12.57 -13.78
C GLN A 4 16.12 -11.89 -13.21
N GLU A 5 17.29 -12.16 -13.80
CA GLU A 5 18.55 -11.48 -13.45
C GLU A 5 18.70 -10.14 -14.15
N SER A 6 19.42 -9.23 -13.50
CA SER A 6 19.77 -7.90 -14.06
C SER A 6 18.57 -7.14 -14.64
N PHE A 7 17.41 -7.26 -13.98
CA PHE A 7 16.15 -6.72 -14.45
C PHE A 7 16.10 -5.20 -14.32
N SER A 8 15.67 -4.51 -15.38
CA SER A 8 15.51 -3.06 -15.36
C SER A 8 14.26 -2.63 -14.62
N LEU A 9 14.42 -1.80 -13.59
CA LEU A 9 13.34 -1.21 -12.81
C LEU A 9 12.87 0.15 -13.35
N ARG A 10 13.39 0.61 -14.49
CA ARG A 10 13.09 1.94 -15.04
C ARG A 10 11.59 2.20 -15.23
N LYS A 11 10.85 1.20 -15.66
CA LYS A 11 9.38 1.29 -15.87
C LYS A 11 8.58 1.04 -14.59
N LEU A 12 9.24 0.68 -13.49
CA LEU A 12 8.62 0.35 -12.21
C LEU A 12 8.92 1.38 -11.12
N ASN A 13 9.39 2.56 -11.48
CA ASN A 13 9.52 3.70 -10.59
C ASN A 13 9.08 4.99 -11.29
N SER A 14 8.40 5.87 -10.55
CA SER A 14 7.77 7.08 -11.10
C SER A 14 8.77 8.11 -11.63
N PHE A 15 10.01 8.12 -11.14
CA PHE A 15 11.07 9.00 -11.62
C PHE A 15 11.75 8.50 -12.90
N GLY A 16 11.43 7.29 -13.38
CA GLY A 16 12.07 6.70 -14.55
C GLY A 16 13.58 6.47 -14.40
N LEU A 17 14.05 6.34 -13.14
CA LEU A 17 15.46 6.14 -12.84
C LEU A 17 15.98 4.83 -13.46
N ASN A 18 17.18 4.88 -14.03
CA ASN A 18 17.87 3.73 -14.57
C ASN A 18 18.45 2.88 -13.42
N SER A 19 17.59 2.09 -12.79
CA SER A 19 17.97 1.13 -11.76
C SER A 19 17.86 -0.29 -12.27
N LYS A 20 18.71 -1.19 -11.79
CA LYS A 20 18.65 -2.63 -12.07
C LYS A 20 18.57 -3.42 -10.77
N ALA A 21 17.67 -4.40 -10.71
CA ALA A 21 17.66 -5.41 -9.67
C ALA A 21 18.59 -6.54 -10.05
N ARG A 22 19.41 -7.05 -9.10
CA ARG A 22 20.18 -8.28 -9.29
C ARG A 22 19.25 -9.44 -9.64
N TRP A 23 18.17 -9.59 -8.85
CA TRP A 23 17.08 -10.51 -9.12
C TRP A 23 15.74 -9.79 -9.03
N PHE A 24 14.80 -10.19 -9.85
CA PHE A 24 13.43 -9.65 -9.87
C PHE A 24 12.42 -10.78 -10.04
N CYS A 25 11.31 -10.67 -9.33
CA CYS A 25 10.10 -11.45 -9.57
C CYS A 25 8.85 -10.64 -9.27
N GLU A 26 7.70 -11.11 -9.73
CA GLU A 26 6.39 -10.54 -9.44
C GLU A 26 5.55 -11.59 -8.72
N ALA A 27 5.04 -11.25 -7.53
CA ALA A 27 4.18 -12.11 -6.73
C ALA A 27 2.71 -11.71 -6.88
N ASN A 28 1.89 -12.58 -7.46
CA ASN A 28 0.48 -12.35 -7.72
C ASN A 28 -0.44 -12.99 -6.68
N ASN A 29 0.10 -13.91 -5.87
CA ASN A 29 -0.58 -14.60 -4.80
C ASN A 29 0.40 -14.97 -3.68
N LEU A 30 -0.12 -15.49 -2.57
CA LEU A 30 0.68 -15.83 -1.40
C LEU A 30 1.67 -16.98 -1.67
N GLU A 31 1.31 -17.94 -2.51
CA GLU A 31 2.18 -19.08 -2.86
C GLU A 31 3.43 -18.59 -3.60
N GLU A 32 3.23 -17.70 -4.58
CA GLU A 32 4.34 -17.07 -5.31
C GLU A 32 5.19 -16.18 -4.40
N LEU A 33 4.58 -15.47 -3.44
CA LEU A 33 5.33 -14.71 -2.45
C LEU A 33 6.23 -15.61 -1.60
N LEU A 34 5.70 -16.74 -1.11
CA LEU A 34 6.47 -17.71 -0.34
C LEU A 34 7.60 -18.33 -1.16
N GLU A 35 7.35 -18.67 -2.44
CA GLU A 35 8.38 -19.13 -3.37
C GLU A 35 9.50 -18.09 -3.52
N ALA A 36 9.15 -16.80 -3.64
CA ALA A 36 10.14 -15.72 -3.73
C ALA A 36 10.97 -15.57 -2.44
N VAL A 37 10.36 -15.70 -1.29
CA VAL A 37 11.05 -15.65 0.01
C VAL A 37 12.03 -16.82 0.15
N LEU A 38 11.62 -18.03 -0.20
CA LEU A 38 12.47 -19.21 -0.19
C LEU A 38 13.65 -19.08 -1.17
N PHE A 39 13.39 -18.59 -2.40
CA PHE A 39 14.46 -18.32 -3.37
C PHE A 39 15.50 -17.33 -2.83
N ALA A 40 15.06 -16.28 -2.16
CA ALA A 40 15.96 -15.30 -1.55
C ALA A 40 16.77 -15.91 -0.40
N LYS A 41 16.14 -16.72 0.44
CA LYS A 41 16.77 -17.39 1.58
C LYS A 41 17.86 -18.36 1.13
N ASP A 42 17.56 -19.21 0.15
CA ASP A 42 18.53 -20.20 -0.39
C ASP A 42 19.78 -19.56 -0.99
N ARG A 43 19.67 -18.31 -1.43
CA ARG A 43 20.77 -17.53 -2.05
C ARG A 43 21.32 -16.43 -1.16
N SER A 44 20.88 -16.37 0.09
CA SER A 44 21.26 -15.30 1.03
C SER A 44 21.07 -13.89 0.46
N LEU A 45 19.99 -13.68 -0.30
CA LEU A 45 19.66 -12.40 -0.92
C LEU A 45 18.84 -11.53 0.04
N ARG A 46 19.12 -10.24 0.03
CA ARG A 46 18.21 -9.25 0.65
C ARG A 46 16.94 -9.13 -0.18
N ILE A 47 15.80 -9.02 0.50
CA ILE A 47 14.50 -8.79 -0.15
C ILE A 47 14.17 -7.29 -0.13
N PHE A 48 13.74 -6.78 -1.27
CA PHE A 48 13.21 -5.44 -1.46
C PHE A 48 11.79 -5.55 -2.02
N VAL A 49 10.82 -5.06 -1.26
CA VAL A 49 9.41 -5.07 -1.69
C VAL A 49 9.14 -3.81 -2.51
N LEU A 50 8.60 -4.00 -3.72
CA LEU A 50 8.25 -2.93 -4.63
C LEU A 50 6.73 -2.89 -4.84
N GLY A 51 6.09 -1.80 -4.44
CA GLY A 51 4.72 -1.45 -4.82
C GLY A 51 4.68 -0.81 -6.21
N SER A 52 4.00 0.33 -6.38
CA SER A 52 3.97 1.11 -7.63
C SER A 52 5.24 1.93 -7.88
N GLY A 53 6.18 1.97 -6.94
CA GLY A 53 7.43 2.71 -7.09
C GLY A 53 7.28 4.23 -7.10
N THR A 54 6.21 4.76 -6.49
CA THR A 54 5.87 6.18 -6.50
C THR A 54 6.53 6.99 -5.38
N ASN A 55 7.06 6.31 -4.36
CA ASN A 55 7.70 6.95 -3.21
C ASN A 55 9.11 6.38 -2.93
N LEU A 56 9.87 6.12 -3.99
CA LEU A 56 11.19 5.55 -3.91
C LEU A 56 12.18 6.29 -4.81
N ILE A 57 13.36 6.57 -4.26
CA ILE A 57 14.53 6.99 -5.03
C ILE A 57 15.48 5.79 -5.10
N LEU A 58 15.52 5.15 -6.25
CA LEU A 58 16.31 3.93 -6.45
C LEU A 58 17.75 4.29 -6.84
N GLY A 59 18.72 3.64 -6.21
CA GLY A 59 20.10 3.65 -6.68
C GLY A 59 20.26 2.92 -8.01
N ASN A 60 21.42 3.03 -8.65
CA ASN A 60 21.69 2.44 -9.96
C ASN A 60 21.57 0.91 -9.97
N HIS A 61 21.85 0.27 -8.84
CA HIS A 61 21.81 -1.18 -8.66
C HIS A 61 21.25 -1.55 -7.30
N ILE A 62 20.36 -2.54 -7.27
CA ILE A 62 19.82 -3.16 -6.05
C ILE A 62 20.42 -4.58 -5.97
N ASP A 63 21.35 -4.79 -5.03
CA ASP A 63 21.96 -6.09 -4.79
C ASP A 63 21.06 -6.94 -3.89
N GLY A 64 20.10 -7.62 -4.51
CA GLY A 64 19.11 -8.47 -3.84
C GLY A 64 18.02 -8.92 -4.78
N LEU A 65 16.96 -9.48 -4.18
CA LEU A 65 15.72 -9.82 -4.87
C LEU A 65 14.71 -8.67 -4.69
N VAL A 66 14.30 -8.07 -5.79
CA VAL A 66 13.16 -7.15 -5.81
C VAL A 66 11.90 -7.97 -6.09
N ILE A 67 10.97 -7.98 -5.14
CA ILE A 67 9.67 -8.60 -5.27
C ILE A 67 8.64 -7.50 -5.59
N LYS A 68 8.11 -7.50 -6.81
CA LYS A 68 6.96 -6.67 -7.18
C LYS A 68 5.72 -7.25 -6.53
N ASN A 69 5.08 -6.47 -5.68
CA ASN A 69 3.84 -6.85 -5.04
C ASN A 69 2.67 -6.62 -6.00
N SER A 70 2.06 -7.70 -6.45
CA SER A 70 0.89 -7.72 -7.35
C SER A 70 -0.24 -8.58 -6.80
N LEU A 71 -0.31 -8.76 -5.47
CA LEU A 71 -1.41 -9.46 -4.82
C LEU A 71 -2.73 -8.73 -5.06
N ARG A 72 -3.74 -9.44 -5.58
CA ARG A 72 -5.03 -8.85 -5.95
C ARG A 72 -6.18 -9.46 -5.16
N GLY A 73 -7.23 -8.68 -5.03
CA GLY A 73 -8.49 -9.07 -4.41
C GLY A 73 -8.99 -8.01 -3.42
N ARG A 74 -10.30 -7.75 -3.47
CA ARG A 74 -10.98 -6.86 -2.54
C ARG A 74 -12.36 -7.40 -2.24
N THR A 75 -12.76 -7.33 -0.99
CA THR A 75 -14.03 -7.87 -0.51
C THR A 75 -14.63 -6.92 0.50
N PHE A 76 -15.92 -6.58 0.31
CA PHE A 76 -16.72 -5.91 1.31
C PHE A 76 -17.39 -6.93 2.23
N TYR A 77 -17.42 -6.61 3.51
CA TYR A 77 -18.20 -7.34 4.49
C TYR A 77 -18.62 -6.39 5.62
N GLU A 78 -19.91 -6.35 5.90
CA GLU A 78 -20.47 -5.38 6.84
C GLU A 78 -20.09 -3.93 6.46
N ASN A 79 -19.47 -3.19 7.40
CA ASN A 79 -18.97 -1.85 7.23
C ASN A 79 -17.44 -1.81 7.05
N LYS A 80 -16.85 -2.81 6.40
CA LYS A 80 -15.41 -2.95 6.18
C LYS A 80 -15.10 -3.36 4.75
N VAL A 81 -13.95 -2.94 4.28
CA VAL A 81 -13.33 -3.43 3.07
C VAL A 81 -11.98 -4.06 3.41
N LYS A 82 -11.77 -5.30 2.95
CA LYS A 82 -10.45 -5.96 2.95
C LYS A 82 -9.90 -5.90 1.53
N ALA A 83 -8.69 -5.39 1.37
CA ALA A 83 -8.02 -5.29 0.09
C ALA A 83 -6.60 -5.87 0.17
N SER A 84 -6.22 -6.63 -0.85
CA SER A 84 -4.89 -7.19 -1.00
C SER A 84 -3.87 -6.09 -1.29
N SER A 85 -2.65 -6.30 -0.85
CA SER A 85 -1.62 -5.28 -0.79
C SER A 85 -1.11 -4.77 -2.14
N GLY A 86 -1.26 -5.54 -3.21
CA GLY A 86 -0.90 -5.14 -4.58
C GLY A 86 -2.00 -4.37 -5.32
N GLU A 87 -3.19 -4.19 -4.72
CA GLU A 87 -4.24 -3.34 -5.28
C GLU A 87 -3.76 -1.89 -5.40
N ASN A 88 -4.23 -1.19 -6.43
CA ASN A 88 -3.97 0.23 -6.59
C ASN A 88 -4.79 1.01 -5.55
N TRP A 89 -4.17 1.95 -4.84
CA TRP A 89 -4.82 2.71 -3.78
C TRP A 89 -5.96 3.60 -4.30
N GLU A 90 -5.73 4.35 -5.37
CA GLU A 90 -6.74 5.22 -5.96
C GLU A 90 -7.95 4.44 -6.47
N GLU A 91 -7.70 3.29 -7.12
CA GLU A 91 -8.78 2.40 -7.56
C GLU A 91 -9.59 1.83 -6.40
N LEU A 92 -8.95 1.55 -5.24
CA LEU A 92 -9.66 1.14 -4.03
C LEU A 92 -10.55 2.27 -3.51
N VAL A 93 -10.04 3.50 -3.40
CA VAL A 93 -10.84 4.65 -2.95
C VAL A 93 -12.05 4.86 -3.86
N ARG A 94 -11.83 4.89 -5.19
CA ARG A 94 -12.94 5.02 -6.17
C ARG A 94 -13.95 3.88 -6.08
N PHE A 95 -13.48 2.67 -5.80
CA PHE A 95 -14.38 1.53 -5.61
C PHE A 95 -15.21 1.68 -4.33
N CYS A 96 -14.62 2.20 -3.25
CA CYS A 96 -15.33 2.52 -2.02
C CYS A 96 -16.42 3.60 -2.25
N ASP A 97 -16.11 4.69 -2.97
CA ASP A 97 -17.06 5.72 -3.34
C ASP A 97 -18.27 5.14 -4.08
N LEU A 98 -18.03 4.29 -5.08
CA LEU A 98 -19.09 3.67 -5.89
C LEU A 98 -19.99 2.72 -5.06
N GLN A 99 -19.51 2.24 -3.93
CA GLN A 99 -20.24 1.37 -3.00
C GLN A 99 -20.85 2.14 -1.82
N ALA A 100 -20.85 3.48 -1.86
CA ALA A 100 -21.28 4.33 -0.76
C ALA A 100 -20.60 3.97 0.57
N PHE A 101 -19.30 3.70 0.52
CA PHE A 101 -18.46 3.37 1.66
C PHE A 101 -17.62 4.61 2.03
N PRO A 102 -18.10 5.46 2.95
CA PRO A 102 -17.46 6.74 3.26
C PRO A 102 -16.20 6.59 4.12
N GLY A 103 -15.35 7.63 4.08
CA GLY A 103 -14.23 7.81 4.98
C GLY A 103 -12.84 7.67 4.36
N LEU A 104 -12.76 7.43 3.03
CA LEU A 104 -11.49 7.40 2.29
C LEU A 104 -11.34 8.54 1.28
N GLU A 105 -12.31 9.41 1.13
CA GLU A 105 -12.38 10.45 0.12
C GLU A 105 -11.17 11.39 0.18
N ASN A 106 -10.79 11.82 1.39
CA ASN A 106 -9.63 12.68 1.61
C ASN A 106 -8.30 12.01 1.23
N LEU A 107 -8.26 10.68 1.18
CA LEU A 107 -7.09 9.90 0.80
C LEU A 107 -7.08 9.52 -0.68
N GLY A 108 -8.03 10.03 -1.45
CA GLY A 108 -8.06 9.90 -2.91
C GLY A 108 -6.83 10.48 -3.58
N LEU A 109 -6.57 10.08 -4.83
CA LEU A 109 -5.46 10.54 -5.66
C LEU A 109 -4.03 10.33 -5.09
N ILE A 110 -3.89 9.75 -3.88
CA ILE A 110 -2.57 9.38 -3.35
C ILE A 110 -2.03 8.22 -4.19
N PRO A 111 -0.91 8.40 -4.90
CA PRO A 111 -0.38 7.34 -5.74
C PRO A 111 0.26 6.24 -4.89
N GLY A 112 0.02 4.98 -5.26
CA GLY A 112 0.62 3.87 -4.54
C GLY A 112 -0.19 2.58 -4.60
N THR A 113 0.17 1.63 -3.75
CA THR A 113 -0.55 0.39 -3.55
C THR A 113 -1.10 0.30 -2.13
N VAL A 114 -2.15 -0.48 -1.95
CA VAL A 114 -2.79 -0.72 -0.65
C VAL A 114 -1.79 -1.16 0.42
N GLY A 115 -0.86 -2.06 0.07
CA GLY A 115 0.17 -2.52 1.01
C GLY A 115 1.24 -1.49 1.35
N ALA A 116 1.44 -0.46 0.51
CA ALA A 116 2.34 0.64 0.80
C ALA A 116 1.70 1.70 1.72
N ALA A 117 0.39 1.77 1.75
CA ALA A 117 -0.36 2.77 2.51
C ALA A 117 -0.05 2.74 4.03
N PRO A 118 -0.06 1.59 4.73
CA PRO A 118 0.26 1.53 6.16
C PRO A 118 1.75 1.73 6.47
N ILE A 119 2.66 1.56 5.50
CA ILE A 119 4.10 1.69 5.76
C ILE A 119 4.44 3.08 6.34
N GLN A 120 3.86 4.12 5.79
CA GLN A 120 4.08 5.48 6.23
C GLN A 120 2.81 6.18 6.68
N ASN A 121 1.76 5.41 7.05
CA ASN A 121 0.50 5.98 7.48
C ASN A 121 0.06 7.11 6.53
N ILE A 122 -0.27 6.77 5.28
CA ILE A 122 -0.62 7.80 4.29
C ILE A 122 -1.69 8.72 4.84
N GLY A 123 -1.61 10.01 4.51
CA GLY A 123 -2.55 10.99 5.00
C GLY A 123 -2.60 12.21 4.08
N ALA A 124 -3.77 12.79 3.98
CA ALA A 124 -4.05 14.04 3.28
C ALA A 124 -5.29 14.70 3.87
N TYR A 125 -5.35 16.02 3.78
CA TYR A 125 -6.52 16.82 4.16
C TYR A 125 -7.08 16.51 5.55
N GLY A 126 -6.19 16.36 6.56
CA GLY A 126 -6.57 16.13 7.96
C GLY A 126 -6.94 14.69 8.32
N VAL A 127 -6.89 13.75 7.38
CA VAL A 127 -7.18 12.32 7.59
C VAL A 127 -5.92 11.49 7.36
N GLU A 128 -5.66 10.54 8.25
CA GLU A 128 -4.62 9.53 8.09
C GLU A 128 -5.25 8.13 7.94
N LEU A 129 -4.53 7.21 7.30
CA LEU A 129 -4.99 5.82 7.17
C LEU A 129 -5.29 5.18 8.53
N GLY A 130 -4.46 5.48 9.53
CA GLY A 130 -4.62 4.99 10.90
C GLY A 130 -5.99 5.31 11.50
N ASP A 131 -6.66 6.38 11.08
CA ASP A 131 -8.00 6.76 11.57
C ASP A 131 -9.08 5.77 11.12
N ARG A 132 -8.86 5.08 10.02
CA ARG A 132 -9.83 4.18 9.37
C ARG A 132 -9.40 2.71 9.37
N LEU A 133 -8.13 2.44 9.57
CA LEU A 133 -7.60 1.08 9.54
C LEU A 133 -8.11 0.25 10.72
N LYS A 134 -8.51 -0.99 10.45
CA LYS A 134 -8.85 -1.99 11.48
C LYS A 134 -7.71 -2.95 11.73
N SER A 135 -7.12 -3.47 10.67
CA SER A 135 -6.00 -4.41 10.78
C SER A 135 -5.15 -4.45 9.52
N VAL A 136 -3.92 -4.90 9.70
CA VAL A 136 -2.99 -5.27 8.63
C VAL A 136 -2.63 -6.73 8.78
N GLU A 137 -2.75 -7.51 7.72
CA GLU A 137 -2.13 -8.83 7.65
C GLU A 137 -0.76 -8.69 7.01
N ALA A 138 0.25 -9.30 7.62
CA ALA A 138 1.60 -9.28 7.09
C ALA A 138 2.29 -10.64 7.26
N LEU A 139 3.11 -10.99 6.26
CA LEU A 139 3.98 -12.15 6.27
C LEU A 139 5.33 -11.75 6.84
N ASN A 140 5.82 -12.49 7.84
CA ASN A 140 7.20 -12.36 8.28
C ASN A 140 8.14 -13.04 7.28
N LEU A 141 9.04 -12.27 6.69
CA LEU A 141 9.97 -12.74 5.66
C LEU A 141 11.05 -13.70 6.17
N PHE A 142 11.23 -13.80 7.51
CA PHE A 142 12.19 -14.72 8.12
C PHE A 142 11.55 -16.01 8.60
N THR A 143 10.38 -15.93 9.28
CA THR A 143 9.69 -17.11 9.83
C THR A 143 8.68 -17.73 8.88
N ASN A 144 8.24 -16.98 7.85
CA ASN A 144 7.14 -17.32 6.93
C ASN A 144 5.76 -17.42 7.63
N GLU A 145 5.64 -16.85 8.81
CA GLU A 145 4.37 -16.79 9.55
C GLU A 145 3.57 -15.56 9.12
N THR A 146 2.27 -15.72 8.97
CA THR A 146 1.35 -14.60 8.76
C THR A 146 0.78 -14.14 10.09
N VAL A 147 0.87 -12.84 10.34
CA VAL A 147 0.37 -12.19 11.56
C VAL A 147 -0.64 -11.12 11.18
N THR A 148 -1.71 -11.02 11.97
CA THR A 148 -2.70 -9.94 11.88
C THR A 148 -2.43 -8.94 13.00
N PHE A 149 -2.07 -7.73 12.62
CA PHE A 149 -1.87 -6.58 13.52
C PHE A 149 -3.16 -5.78 13.61
N ALA A 150 -3.69 -5.60 14.81
CA ALA A 150 -4.74 -4.62 15.04
C ALA A 150 -4.21 -3.19 14.85
N ASN A 151 -5.08 -2.21 14.69
CA ASN A 151 -4.68 -0.82 14.50
C ASN A 151 -3.65 -0.35 15.55
N ALA A 152 -3.91 -0.61 16.83
CA ALA A 152 -3.01 -0.22 17.92
C ALA A 152 -1.61 -0.85 17.81
N ASP A 153 -1.52 -2.06 17.27
CA ASP A 153 -0.26 -2.79 17.09
C ASP A 153 0.56 -2.26 15.91
N CYS A 154 -0.05 -1.48 15.02
CA CYS A 154 0.61 -0.89 13.86
C CYS A 154 1.52 0.30 14.23
N GLU A 155 1.42 0.84 15.45
CA GLU A 155 2.23 1.95 15.96
C GLU A 155 2.24 3.17 15.03
N PHE A 156 1.07 3.55 14.51
CA PHE A 156 0.96 4.69 13.62
C PHE A 156 1.34 6.01 14.28
N SER A 157 2.06 6.82 13.54
CA SER A 157 2.36 8.21 13.86
C SER A 157 2.58 8.98 12.56
N TYR A 158 2.81 10.28 12.63
CA TYR A 158 3.01 11.10 11.43
C TYR A 158 4.08 10.49 10.51
N ARG A 159 3.65 10.07 9.32
CA ARG A 159 4.48 9.43 8.28
C ARG A 159 5.31 8.24 8.78
N SER A 160 4.81 7.50 9.78
CA SER A 160 5.51 6.35 10.37
C SER A 160 4.55 5.25 10.82
N SER A 161 5.08 4.02 10.89
CA SER A 161 4.42 2.84 11.43
C SER A 161 5.44 1.80 11.87
N ARG A 162 5.00 0.71 12.52
CA ARG A 162 5.78 -0.50 12.75
C ARG A 162 6.43 -1.01 11.47
N PHE A 163 5.67 -1.13 10.39
CA PHE A 163 6.13 -1.68 9.10
C PHE A 163 7.21 -0.84 8.41
N LYS A 164 7.33 0.44 8.76
CA LYS A 164 8.43 1.30 8.30
C LYS A 164 9.73 1.02 9.07
N LYS A 165 9.63 0.63 10.34
CA LYS A 165 10.76 0.36 11.24
C LYS A 165 11.24 -1.09 11.09
N GLU A 166 10.32 -2.04 11.13
CA GLU A 166 10.53 -3.49 11.09
C GLU A 166 10.44 -3.98 9.64
N LYS A 167 11.60 -4.23 9.01
CA LYS A 167 11.70 -4.54 7.58
C LYS A 167 11.38 -5.99 7.22
N GLU A 168 11.19 -6.83 8.23
CA GLU A 168 10.81 -8.23 8.08
C GLU A 168 9.36 -8.44 7.68
N TRP A 169 8.51 -7.41 7.74
CA TRP A 169 7.10 -7.54 7.45
C TRP A 169 6.77 -7.19 6.01
N PHE A 170 6.21 -8.15 5.30
CA PHE A 170 5.57 -7.93 4.00
C PHE A 170 4.06 -7.81 4.20
N VAL A 171 3.48 -6.64 4.03
CA VAL A 171 2.02 -6.45 4.12
C VAL A 171 1.34 -7.22 3.00
N THR A 172 0.41 -8.12 3.35
CA THR A 172 -0.35 -8.95 2.40
C THR A 172 -1.76 -8.45 2.16
N SER A 173 -2.41 -7.87 3.17
CA SER A 173 -3.71 -7.24 3.04
C SER A 173 -3.94 -6.17 4.11
N VAL A 174 -4.91 -5.29 3.83
CA VAL A 174 -5.36 -4.23 4.74
C VAL A 174 -6.87 -4.31 4.89
N THR A 175 -7.37 -4.19 6.12
CA THR A 175 -8.79 -4.08 6.43
C THR A 175 -9.09 -2.67 6.93
N ILE A 176 -10.03 -1.99 6.28
CA ILE A 176 -10.42 -0.61 6.55
C ILE A 176 -11.89 -0.59 6.92
N SER A 177 -12.29 0.25 7.90
CA SER A 177 -13.69 0.49 8.23
C SER A 177 -14.20 1.75 7.56
N SER A 178 -15.50 1.77 7.24
CA SER A 178 -16.18 3.01 6.87
C SER A 178 -16.10 4.04 8.01
N GLY A 179 -16.08 5.30 7.65
CA GLY A 179 -16.17 6.43 8.58
C GLY A 179 -17.56 7.04 8.56
N ASN A 180 -17.96 7.67 9.65
CA ASN A 180 -19.27 8.31 9.73
C ASN A 180 -19.26 9.81 9.40
N GLU A 181 -18.07 10.41 9.33
CA GLU A 181 -17.93 11.85 9.11
C GLU A 181 -16.83 12.16 8.10
N LEU A 182 -17.18 13.06 7.22
CA LEU A 182 -16.26 13.71 6.29
C LEU A 182 -15.60 14.87 7.05
N VAL A 183 -14.32 14.76 7.30
CA VAL A 183 -13.58 15.82 8.00
C VAL A 183 -13.11 16.86 6.99
N PHE A 184 -13.67 18.07 7.08
CA PHE A 184 -13.22 19.23 6.31
C PHE A 184 -12.57 20.25 7.20
N GLU A 185 -11.30 20.13 7.42
CA GLU A 185 -10.52 21.15 8.12
C GLU A 185 -9.84 22.15 7.16
N TYR A 186 -9.95 21.92 5.85
CA TYR A 186 -9.35 22.82 4.85
C TYR A 186 -10.38 23.80 4.30
N PRO A 187 -10.31 25.08 4.67
CA PRO A 187 -11.26 26.12 4.25
C PRO A 187 -11.38 26.25 2.73
N ASP A 188 -10.26 26.09 2.01
CA ASP A 188 -10.23 26.23 0.55
C ASP A 188 -11.00 25.11 -0.15
N VAL A 189 -10.91 23.86 0.36
CA VAL A 189 -11.67 22.71 -0.17
C VAL A 189 -13.17 22.93 0.07
N ARG A 190 -13.57 23.30 1.29
CA ARG A 190 -14.96 23.62 1.62
C ARG A 190 -15.52 24.70 0.70
N LYS A 191 -14.80 25.80 0.56
CA LYS A 191 -15.20 26.92 -0.30
C LYS A 191 -15.34 26.51 -1.77
N TYR A 192 -14.41 25.67 -2.26
CA TYR A 192 -14.47 25.15 -3.63
C TYR A 192 -15.72 24.31 -3.87
N LEU A 193 -16.06 23.42 -2.93
CA LEU A 193 -17.25 22.57 -3.02
C LEU A 193 -18.54 23.40 -2.96
N GLU A 194 -18.64 24.35 -2.02
CA GLU A 194 -19.79 25.26 -1.87
C GLU A 194 -20.01 26.10 -3.14
N VAL A 195 -18.92 26.69 -3.71
CA VAL A 195 -19.03 27.54 -4.91
C VAL A 195 -19.44 26.74 -6.15
N ASN A 196 -19.08 25.45 -6.23
CA ASN A 196 -19.37 24.62 -7.39
C ASN A 196 -20.56 23.68 -7.21
N ASP A 197 -21.29 23.78 -6.07
CA ASP A 197 -22.41 22.90 -5.72
C ASP A 197 -22.05 21.41 -5.84
N LEU A 198 -20.88 21.04 -5.32
CA LEU A 198 -20.35 19.69 -5.37
C LEU A 198 -20.48 18.99 -4.02
N GLU A 199 -20.89 17.73 -4.06
CA GLU A 199 -20.77 16.84 -2.92
C GLU A 199 -19.32 16.35 -2.75
N LEU A 200 -18.94 16.07 -1.51
CA LEU A 200 -17.62 15.50 -1.24
C LEU A 200 -17.48 14.11 -1.83
N SER A 201 -16.48 13.93 -2.63
CA SER A 201 -16.08 12.63 -3.17
C SER A 201 -14.57 12.64 -3.44
N SER A 202 -13.98 11.48 -3.65
CA SER A 202 -12.58 11.37 -4.05
C SER A 202 -12.23 12.09 -5.36
N ARG A 203 -13.23 12.54 -6.12
CA ARG A 203 -13.06 13.33 -7.35
C ARG A 203 -13.16 14.83 -7.12
N ALA A 204 -13.77 15.26 -6.01
CA ALA A 204 -13.97 16.66 -5.67
C ALA A 204 -12.80 17.23 -4.84
N ILE A 205 -11.97 16.38 -4.28
CA ILE A 205 -10.74 16.71 -3.56
C ILE A 205 -9.53 16.55 -4.49
#